data_2233d3ffbbcb31ea3308495ece1696b8
#
_entry.id   2233d3ffbbcb31ea3308495ece1696b8
#
_cell.length_a   1.000
_cell.length_b   1.000
_cell.length_c   1.000
_cell.angle_alpha   90.00
_cell.angle_beta   90.00
_cell.angle_gamma   90.00
#
_symmetry.space_group_name_H-M   'P 1'
#
loop_
_entity.id
_entity.type
_entity.pdbx_description
1 polymer ?
#
loop_
_entity_poly.entity_id
_entity_poly.type
_entity_poly.pdbx_seq_one_letter_code
_entity_poly.pdbx_strand_id
1 'polypeptide(L)'
;MADFQTLALSTKPSAQLSYSYQPPQGTSKPVLVVFLNGLGLPQAFWQPVVAQLKALRQDSAIPAFLTYDRYGQGQTTDRDPSDAGAEDPTHGHDCLTAVRDLRQLITQITADKLGAADVDSVALVLVGNSIGCALARIYAQEYPGTVAGLLLLDSVLANSDFVSVFPDPDAPDFDPASIAPLPVEAIRAVREGARRIFHPDVGNKEGLSRRNLRELLPASDSPLLKGPEGHGPYVTVVGHDFDTFAEESAKMGPPKPVTNRFVNPYWHKYNEGLTKITEAEYSKGPLQAPNAGHFIQKDNPEFVVQELNELLGKVL
;
A
#
# COMPACT_ATOMS: atom_id res chain seq x y z
N MET A 1 0.84 8.65 -23.38
CA MET A 1 -0.29 8.66 -22.42
C MET A 1 -0.57 7.22 -22.06
N ALA A 2 -0.94 6.95 -20.79
CA ALA A 2 -1.33 5.60 -20.41
C ALA A 2 -2.62 5.22 -21.15
N ASP A 3 -2.65 4.00 -21.69
CA ASP A 3 -3.85 3.43 -22.29
C ASP A 3 -4.64 2.75 -21.17
N PHE A 4 -5.71 3.41 -20.73
CA PHE A 4 -6.62 2.87 -19.72
C PHE A 4 -7.69 2.03 -20.40
N GLN A 5 -7.77 0.78 -19.99
CA GLN A 5 -8.75 -0.20 -20.42
C GLN A 5 -9.71 -0.52 -19.28
N THR A 6 -10.82 -1.17 -19.58
CA THR A 6 -11.75 -1.64 -18.55
C THR A 6 -11.97 -3.14 -18.68
N LEU A 7 -12.25 -3.79 -17.55
CA LEU A 7 -12.71 -5.15 -17.51
C LEU A 7 -13.69 -5.36 -16.34
N ALA A 8 -14.61 -6.30 -16.49
CA ALA A 8 -15.40 -6.80 -15.38
C ALA A 8 -14.71 -8.02 -14.77
N LEU A 9 -14.66 -8.09 -13.44
CA LEU A 9 -14.25 -9.30 -12.77
C LEU A 9 -15.31 -10.40 -13.03
N SER A 10 -14.90 -11.64 -13.27
CA SER A 10 -15.85 -12.75 -13.50
C SER A 10 -16.75 -12.98 -12.28
N THR A 11 -16.30 -12.63 -11.08
CA THR A 11 -17.08 -12.66 -9.83
C THR A 11 -18.02 -11.47 -9.67
N LYS A 12 -17.80 -10.38 -10.43
CA LYS A 12 -18.55 -9.11 -10.35
C LYS A 12 -18.84 -8.58 -11.76
N PRO A 13 -19.61 -9.31 -12.59
CA PRO A 13 -19.78 -8.99 -14.02
C PRO A 13 -20.59 -7.71 -14.28
N SER A 14 -21.26 -7.17 -13.28
CA SER A 14 -22.07 -5.95 -13.38
C SER A 14 -21.28 -4.65 -13.20
N ALA A 15 -19.99 -4.72 -12.87
CA ALA A 15 -19.16 -3.53 -12.62
C ALA A 15 -17.81 -3.64 -13.32
N GLN A 16 -17.31 -2.51 -13.83
CA GLN A 16 -16.06 -2.41 -14.57
C GLN A 16 -14.95 -1.84 -13.67
N LEU A 17 -13.75 -2.42 -13.76
CA LEU A 17 -12.51 -1.86 -13.23
C LEU A 17 -11.69 -1.22 -14.35
N SER A 18 -11.12 -0.06 -14.09
CA SER A 18 -10.13 0.56 -14.98
C SER A 18 -8.74 0.08 -14.65
N TYR A 19 -7.99 -0.31 -15.66
CA TYR A 19 -6.59 -0.73 -15.53
C TYR A 19 -5.74 -0.25 -16.69
N SER A 20 -4.43 -0.27 -16.52
CA SER A 20 -3.45 -0.12 -17.60
C SER A 20 -2.46 -1.28 -17.52
N TYR A 21 -2.22 -1.92 -18.66
CA TYR A 21 -1.30 -3.03 -18.79
C TYR A 21 -0.17 -2.70 -19.77
N GLN A 22 1.05 -3.03 -19.37
CA GLN A 22 2.23 -2.93 -20.22
C GLN A 22 2.84 -4.32 -20.39
N PRO A 23 3.01 -4.81 -21.64
CA PRO A 23 3.55 -6.15 -21.87
C PRO A 23 5.02 -6.24 -21.47
N PRO A 24 5.50 -7.46 -21.14
CA PRO A 24 6.90 -7.70 -20.83
C PRO A 24 7.77 -7.62 -22.11
N GLN A 25 9.07 -7.39 -21.92
CA GLN A 25 10.05 -7.41 -23.01
C GLN A 25 11.31 -8.14 -22.54
N GLY A 26 11.81 -9.08 -23.34
CA GLY A 26 13.08 -9.76 -23.08
C GLY A 26 13.14 -10.63 -21.83
N THR A 27 11.98 -11.00 -21.25
CA THR A 27 11.90 -11.88 -20.06
C THR A 27 11.78 -13.34 -20.47
N SER A 28 12.53 -14.23 -19.79
CA SER A 28 12.41 -15.68 -19.94
C SER A 28 11.39 -16.30 -18.98
N LYS A 29 11.11 -15.62 -17.86
CA LYS A 29 10.11 -16.01 -16.86
C LYS A 29 8.95 -15.01 -16.87
N PRO A 30 7.69 -15.46 -16.70
CA PRO A 30 6.57 -14.54 -16.55
C PRO A 30 6.64 -13.85 -15.17
N VAL A 31 6.90 -12.56 -15.20
CA VAL A 31 6.88 -11.69 -13.99
C VAL A 31 5.88 -10.57 -14.22
N LEU A 32 4.99 -10.36 -13.25
CA LEU A 32 4.01 -9.28 -13.26
C LEU A 32 4.21 -8.37 -12.04
N VAL A 33 4.49 -7.10 -12.30
CA VAL A 33 4.52 -6.05 -11.28
C VAL A 33 3.14 -5.43 -11.20
N VAL A 34 2.53 -5.46 -10.01
CA VAL A 34 1.19 -4.90 -9.76
C VAL A 34 1.31 -3.73 -8.79
N PHE A 35 0.77 -2.58 -9.17
CA PHE A 35 0.81 -1.37 -8.38
C PHE A 35 -0.51 -1.16 -7.63
N LEU A 36 -0.42 -1.01 -6.32
CA LEU A 36 -1.55 -0.92 -5.39
C LEU A 36 -1.65 0.48 -4.79
N ASN A 37 -2.71 1.18 -5.16
CA ASN A 37 -2.91 2.58 -4.78
C ASN A 37 -3.19 2.74 -3.28
N GLY A 38 -2.81 3.90 -2.72
CA GLY A 38 -3.35 4.41 -1.47
C GLY A 38 -4.87 4.64 -1.54
N LEU A 39 -5.51 4.90 -0.41
CA LEU A 39 -6.93 5.18 -0.35
C LEU A 39 -7.26 6.49 -1.09
N GLY A 40 -8.24 6.45 -1.99
CA GLY A 40 -8.65 7.62 -2.78
C GLY A 40 -7.68 8.09 -3.86
N LEU A 41 -6.56 7.39 -4.07
CA LEU A 41 -5.54 7.77 -5.05
C LEU A 41 -5.71 7.01 -6.36
N PRO A 42 -5.67 7.72 -7.52
CA PRO A 42 -5.79 7.06 -8.81
C PRO A 42 -4.49 6.36 -9.24
N GLN A 43 -4.63 5.28 -10.02
CA GLN A 43 -3.52 4.56 -10.66
C GLN A 43 -2.58 5.46 -11.49
N ALA A 44 -3.07 6.60 -11.94
CA ALA A 44 -2.29 7.57 -12.70
C ALA A 44 -1.03 8.06 -11.96
N PHE A 45 -1.00 8.01 -10.63
CA PHE A 45 0.19 8.39 -9.85
C PHE A 45 1.37 7.42 -10.02
N TRP A 46 1.15 6.22 -10.55
CA TRP A 46 2.22 5.27 -10.88
C TRP A 46 2.84 5.50 -12.26
N GLN A 47 2.21 6.32 -13.13
CA GLN A 47 2.68 6.51 -14.50
C GLN A 47 4.13 7.03 -14.58
N PRO A 48 4.58 8.00 -13.75
CA PRO A 48 5.97 8.44 -13.77
C PRO A 48 6.94 7.30 -13.41
N VAL A 49 6.60 6.48 -12.41
CA VAL A 49 7.41 5.32 -11.99
C VAL A 49 7.52 4.29 -13.12
N VAL A 50 6.40 3.91 -13.72
CA VAL A 50 6.37 2.93 -14.82
C VAL A 50 7.18 3.44 -16.03
N ALA A 51 7.00 4.71 -16.41
CA ALA A 51 7.70 5.30 -17.54
C ALA A 51 9.22 5.36 -17.33
N GLN A 52 9.66 5.82 -16.15
CA GLN A 52 11.08 5.92 -15.82
C GLN A 52 11.72 4.54 -15.67
N LEU A 53 11.03 3.57 -15.08
CA LEU A 53 11.54 2.21 -14.94
C LEU A 53 11.73 1.54 -16.30
N LYS A 54 10.80 1.73 -17.24
CA LYS A 54 10.94 1.24 -18.62
C LYS A 54 12.15 1.87 -19.32
N ALA A 55 12.35 3.16 -19.16
CA ALA A 55 13.49 3.86 -19.72
C ALA A 55 14.82 3.38 -19.12
N LEU A 56 14.84 3.15 -17.80
CA LEU A 56 16.03 2.63 -17.10
C LEU A 56 16.39 1.21 -17.55
N ARG A 57 15.41 0.39 -17.89
CA ARG A 57 15.58 -1.04 -18.25
C ARG A 57 15.52 -1.32 -19.76
N GLN A 58 15.64 -0.30 -20.62
CA GLN A 58 15.51 -0.46 -22.07
C GLN A 58 16.45 -1.53 -22.69
N ASP A 59 17.63 -1.73 -22.08
CA ASP A 59 18.64 -2.71 -22.50
C ASP A 59 18.63 -3.99 -21.62
N SER A 60 17.59 -4.18 -20.83
CA SER A 60 17.43 -5.30 -19.89
C SER A 60 16.04 -5.89 -19.97
N ALA A 61 15.82 -7.02 -19.30
CA ALA A 61 14.50 -7.61 -19.19
C ALA A 61 13.52 -6.67 -18.49
N ILE A 62 12.37 -6.40 -19.10
CA ILE A 62 11.28 -5.59 -18.56
C ILE A 62 10.13 -6.54 -18.22
N PRO A 63 9.67 -6.63 -16.96
CA PRO A 63 8.50 -7.42 -16.59
C PRO A 63 7.20 -6.80 -17.13
N ALA A 64 6.10 -7.53 -17.07
CA ALA A 64 4.79 -6.92 -17.28
C ALA A 64 4.44 -5.97 -16.13
N PHE A 65 3.74 -4.86 -16.44
CA PHE A 65 3.25 -3.92 -15.44
C PHE A 65 1.73 -3.85 -15.49
N LEU A 66 1.10 -3.86 -14.32
CA LEU A 66 -0.33 -3.67 -14.13
C LEU A 66 -0.56 -2.56 -13.11
N THR A 67 -1.24 -1.50 -13.52
CA THR A 67 -1.84 -0.51 -12.62
C THR A 67 -3.35 -0.63 -12.73
N TYR A 68 -4.09 -0.38 -11.65
CA TYR A 68 -5.55 -0.40 -11.68
C TYR A 68 -6.15 0.52 -10.61
N ASP A 69 -7.37 0.93 -10.83
CA ASP A 69 -8.17 1.62 -9.82
C ASP A 69 -9.20 0.65 -9.23
N ARG A 70 -9.25 0.55 -7.90
CA ARG A 70 -10.31 -0.20 -7.21
C ARG A 70 -11.68 0.41 -7.50
N TYR A 71 -12.75 -0.30 -7.19
CA TYR A 71 -14.11 0.24 -7.30
C TYR A 71 -14.24 1.58 -6.55
N GLY A 72 -14.88 2.56 -7.17
CA GLY A 72 -15.03 3.92 -6.64
C GLY A 72 -13.76 4.78 -6.59
N GLN A 73 -12.68 4.36 -7.28
CA GLN A 73 -11.39 5.04 -7.27
C GLN A 73 -10.97 5.46 -8.68
N GLY A 74 -10.37 6.64 -8.79
CA GLY A 74 -9.73 7.10 -10.04
C GLY A 74 -10.65 7.05 -11.27
N GLN A 75 -10.27 6.25 -12.27
CA GLN A 75 -11.04 6.01 -13.49
C GLN A 75 -12.11 4.92 -13.34
N THR A 76 -12.10 4.16 -12.24
CA THR A 76 -13.15 3.20 -11.91
C THR A 76 -14.30 3.92 -11.23
N THR A 77 -15.29 4.31 -12.02
CA THR A 77 -16.47 5.03 -11.51
C THR A 77 -17.53 4.12 -10.91
N ASP A 78 -17.51 2.84 -11.30
CA ASP A 78 -18.42 1.85 -10.76
C ASP A 78 -18.09 1.54 -9.29
N ARG A 79 -19.15 1.30 -8.51
CA ARG A 79 -19.04 0.85 -7.13
C ARG A 79 -18.90 -0.67 -7.09
N ASP A 80 -18.31 -1.17 -6.00
CA ASP A 80 -18.32 -2.60 -5.75
C ASP A 80 -19.75 -3.13 -5.67
N PRO A 81 -20.15 -4.13 -6.48
CA PRO A 81 -21.50 -4.70 -6.39
C PRO A 81 -21.85 -5.27 -5.01
N SER A 82 -20.87 -5.64 -4.20
CA SER A 82 -21.11 -6.08 -2.81
C SER A 82 -21.55 -4.95 -1.87
N ASP A 83 -21.35 -3.69 -2.27
CA ASP A 83 -21.84 -2.53 -1.51
C ASP A 83 -23.38 -2.39 -1.61
N ALA A 84 -24.01 -3.04 -2.59
CA ALA A 84 -25.44 -2.98 -2.78
C ALA A 84 -26.18 -3.61 -1.58
N GLY A 85 -26.97 -2.79 -0.89
CA GLY A 85 -27.70 -3.20 0.32
C GLY A 85 -26.89 -3.10 1.60
N ALA A 86 -25.64 -2.62 1.57
CA ALA A 86 -24.91 -2.29 2.79
C ALA A 86 -25.63 -1.15 3.56
N GLU A 87 -25.72 -1.30 4.87
CA GLU A 87 -26.30 -0.28 5.77
C GLU A 87 -25.53 1.05 5.64
N ASP A 88 -24.22 0.97 5.53
CA ASP A 88 -23.34 2.11 5.28
C ASP A 88 -22.47 1.86 4.04
N PRO A 89 -22.82 2.45 2.88
CA PRO A 89 -22.05 2.28 1.64
C PRO A 89 -20.61 2.80 1.71
N THR A 90 -20.25 3.59 2.71
CA THR A 90 -18.86 4.04 2.93
C THR A 90 -17.99 2.97 3.56
N HIS A 91 -18.60 1.84 3.96
CA HIS A 91 -18.01 0.63 4.49
C HIS A 91 -18.59 -0.65 3.84
N GLY A 92 -18.95 -0.58 2.56
CA GLY A 92 -19.69 -1.62 1.86
C GLY A 92 -18.92 -2.93 1.69
N HIS A 93 -17.62 -2.89 1.46
CA HIS A 93 -16.73 -4.05 1.37
C HIS A 93 -15.47 -3.85 2.21
N ASP A 94 -14.79 -4.93 2.55
CA ASP A 94 -13.62 -4.91 3.42
C ASP A 94 -12.29 -5.15 2.66
N CYS A 95 -11.16 -5.07 3.39
CA CYS A 95 -9.84 -5.28 2.81
C CYS A 95 -9.64 -6.69 2.26
N LEU A 96 -10.25 -7.72 2.84
CA LEU A 96 -10.15 -9.08 2.34
C LEU A 96 -10.92 -9.26 1.03
N THR A 97 -12.09 -8.64 0.91
CA THR A 97 -12.85 -8.58 -0.35
C THR A 97 -12.03 -7.89 -1.45
N ALA A 98 -11.40 -6.75 -1.17
CA ALA A 98 -10.54 -6.06 -2.12
C ALA A 98 -9.33 -6.92 -2.55
N VAL A 99 -8.78 -7.75 -1.66
CA VAL A 99 -7.69 -8.70 -1.98
C VAL A 99 -8.19 -9.84 -2.88
N ARG A 100 -9.39 -10.35 -2.66
CA ARG A 100 -10.01 -11.37 -3.54
C ARG A 100 -10.28 -10.81 -4.93
N ASP A 101 -10.73 -9.58 -5.03
CA ASP A 101 -10.89 -8.87 -6.31
C ASP A 101 -9.54 -8.69 -7.02
N LEU A 102 -8.50 -8.32 -6.28
CA LEU A 102 -7.14 -8.24 -6.81
C LEU A 102 -6.66 -9.60 -7.35
N ARG A 103 -6.90 -10.69 -6.62
CA ARG A 103 -6.57 -12.06 -7.10
C ARG A 103 -7.30 -12.36 -8.41
N GLN A 104 -8.59 -12.07 -8.47
CA GLN A 104 -9.39 -12.28 -9.68
C GLN A 104 -8.89 -11.44 -10.86
N LEU A 105 -8.56 -10.15 -10.62
CA LEU A 105 -7.97 -9.27 -11.63
C LEU A 105 -6.66 -9.83 -12.16
N ILE A 106 -5.73 -10.21 -11.29
CA ILE A 106 -4.43 -10.79 -11.67
C ILE A 106 -4.66 -12.06 -12.48
N THR A 107 -5.55 -12.95 -12.05
CA THR A 107 -5.87 -14.19 -12.76
C THR A 107 -6.37 -13.92 -14.18
N GLN A 108 -7.28 -12.98 -14.37
CA GLN A 108 -7.82 -12.64 -15.69
C GLN A 108 -6.75 -11.99 -16.59
N ILE A 109 -5.95 -11.08 -16.02
CA ILE A 109 -4.87 -10.41 -16.77
C ILE A 109 -3.76 -11.40 -17.16
N THR A 110 -3.34 -12.29 -16.27
CA THR A 110 -2.29 -13.27 -16.58
C THR A 110 -2.74 -14.27 -17.63
N ALA A 111 -3.98 -14.72 -17.57
CA ALA A 111 -4.55 -15.59 -18.60
C ALA A 111 -4.66 -14.89 -19.97
N ASP A 112 -5.21 -13.68 -20.00
CA ASP A 112 -5.48 -12.96 -21.26
C ASP A 112 -4.22 -12.33 -21.90
N LYS A 113 -3.33 -11.75 -21.09
CA LYS A 113 -2.20 -10.96 -21.57
C LYS A 113 -0.84 -11.68 -21.54
N LEU A 114 -0.68 -12.67 -20.63
CA LEU A 114 0.56 -13.44 -20.51
C LEU A 114 0.42 -14.88 -21.01
N GLY A 115 -0.81 -15.33 -21.32
CA GLY A 115 -1.08 -16.72 -21.74
C GLY A 115 -0.81 -17.74 -20.63
N ALA A 116 -0.76 -17.32 -19.36
CA ALA A 116 -0.54 -18.19 -18.22
C ALA A 116 -1.87 -18.84 -17.80
N ALA A 117 -2.00 -20.13 -18.03
CA ALA A 117 -3.19 -20.88 -17.63
C ALA A 117 -3.36 -20.97 -16.10
N ASP A 118 -2.24 -20.95 -15.39
CA ASP A 118 -2.17 -20.92 -13.93
C ASP A 118 -1.47 -19.64 -13.45
N VAL A 119 -2.20 -18.84 -12.70
CA VAL A 119 -1.67 -17.60 -12.14
C VAL A 119 -0.51 -17.83 -11.15
N ASP A 120 -0.45 -19.01 -10.52
CA ASP A 120 0.63 -19.37 -9.58
C ASP A 120 1.96 -19.69 -10.31
N SER A 121 1.92 -19.83 -11.64
CA SER A 121 3.13 -19.91 -12.48
C SER A 121 3.78 -18.55 -12.79
N VAL A 122 3.13 -17.43 -12.41
CA VAL A 122 3.60 -16.08 -12.65
C VAL A 122 4.19 -15.51 -11.36
N ALA A 123 5.45 -15.11 -11.38
CA ALA A 123 6.06 -14.45 -10.22
C ALA A 123 5.47 -13.03 -10.06
N LEU A 124 4.88 -12.75 -8.91
CA LEU A 124 4.27 -11.46 -8.61
C LEU A 124 5.23 -10.57 -7.83
N VAL A 125 5.32 -9.31 -8.27
CA VAL A 125 5.93 -8.23 -7.48
C VAL A 125 4.83 -7.21 -7.17
N LEU A 126 4.51 -7.02 -5.89
CA LEU A 126 3.47 -6.08 -5.47
C LEU A 126 4.13 -4.80 -4.95
N VAL A 127 3.76 -3.68 -5.53
CA VAL A 127 4.25 -2.34 -5.17
C VAL A 127 3.08 -1.56 -4.58
N GLY A 128 3.11 -1.29 -3.29
CA GLY A 128 2.01 -0.63 -2.59
C GLY A 128 2.40 0.72 -2.00
N ASN A 129 1.42 1.63 -1.90
CA ASN A 129 1.51 2.83 -1.07
C ASN A 129 0.34 2.85 -0.07
N SER A 130 0.62 3.25 1.17
CA SER A 130 -0.42 3.40 2.21
C SER A 130 -1.23 2.11 2.41
N ILE A 131 -2.57 2.14 2.24
CA ILE A 131 -3.45 0.96 2.32
C ILE A 131 -3.07 -0.10 1.27
N GLY A 132 -2.48 0.29 0.14
CA GLY A 132 -1.96 -0.64 -0.88
C GLY A 132 -0.90 -1.59 -0.31
N CYS A 133 -0.09 -1.15 0.65
CA CYS A 133 0.87 -2.02 1.35
C CYS A 133 0.18 -3.09 2.21
N ALA A 134 -0.91 -2.70 2.90
CA ALA A 134 -1.70 -3.65 3.68
C ALA A 134 -2.37 -4.68 2.78
N LEU A 135 -2.96 -4.26 1.65
CA LEU A 135 -3.56 -5.17 0.66
C LEU A 135 -2.50 -6.13 0.07
N ALA A 136 -1.28 -5.64 -0.21
CA ALA A 136 -0.18 -6.47 -0.68
C ALA A 136 0.23 -7.55 0.34
N ARG A 137 0.29 -7.18 1.64
CA ARG A 137 0.59 -8.12 2.72
C ARG A 137 -0.51 -9.17 2.90
N ILE A 138 -1.79 -8.74 2.93
CA ILE A 138 -2.93 -9.67 3.03
C ILE A 138 -2.94 -10.60 1.82
N TYR A 139 -2.67 -10.09 0.61
CA TYR A 139 -2.56 -10.93 -0.58
C TYR A 139 -1.49 -12.02 -0.43
N ALA A 140 -0.28 -11.65 0.04
CA ALA A 140 0.80 -12.61 0.23
C ALA A 140 0.51 -13.65 1.33
N GLN A 141 -0.34 -13.31 2.31
CA GLN A 141 -0.82 -14.25 3.35
C GLN A 141 -1.90 -15.20 2.82
N GLU A 142 -2.86 -14.67 2.07
CA GLU A 142 -3.97 -15.46 1.51
C GLU A 142 -3.54 -16.38 0.37
N TYR A 143 -2.50 -15.99 -0.37
CA TYR A 143 -1.96 -16.74 -1.53
C TYR A 143 -0.45 -17.00 -1.35
N PRO A 144 -0.07 -17.82 -0.37
CA PRO A 144 1.33 -18.10 -0.07
C PRO A 144 2.03 -18.78 -1.25
N GLY A 145 3.29 -18.43 -1.47
CA GLY A 145 4.09 -18.97 -2.57
C GLY A 145 3.93 -18.25 -3.91
N THR A 146 3.09 -17.20 -4.01
CA THR A 146 2.84 -16.51 -5.28
C THR A 146 3.59 -15.17 -5.41
N VAL A 147 3.90 -14.52 -4.30
CA VAL A 147 4.55 -13.20 -4.28
C VAL A 147 6.04 -13.37 -4.13
N ALA A 148 6.78 -12.99 -5.17
CA ALA A 148 8.25 -13.03 -5.20
C ALA A 148 8.89 -11.76 -4.61
N GLY A 149 8.18 -10.62 -4.65
CA GLY A 149 8.71 -9.37 -4.11
C GLY A 149 7.61 -8.40 -3.63
N LEU A 150 7.95 -7.62 -2.61
CA LEU A 150 7.14 -6.56 -2.04
C LEU A 150 7.95 -5.25 -1.98
N LEU A 151 7.45 -4.18 -2.55
CA LEU A 151 7.93 -2.82 -2.30
C LEU A 151 6.83 -2.06 -1.56
N LEU A 152 7.09 -1.77 -0.28
CA LEU A 152 6.11 -1.17 0.63
C LEU A 152 6.48 0.30 0.88
N LEU A 153 5.71 1.21 0.26
CA LEU A 153 5.94 2.66 0.30
C LEU A 153 5.01 3.29 1.34
N ASP A 154 5.56 3.72 2.45
CA ASP A 154 4.88 4.40 3.55
C ASP A 154 3.56 3.72 3.93
N SER A 155 3.69 2.47 4.38
CA SER A 155 2.55 1.60 4.68
C SER A 155 1.59 2.25 5.67
N VAL A 156 0.29 2.06 5.46
CA VAL A 156 -0.69 2.37 6.50
C VAL A 156 -0.33 1.63 7.81
N LEU A 157 -0.58 2.25 8.93
CA LEU A 157 -0.46 1.65 10.27
C LEU A 157 -1.64 0.67 10.50
N ALA A 158 -1.57 -0.53 9.92
CA ALA A 158 -2.70 -1.44 9.82
C ALA A 158 -3.27 -1.89 11.18
N ASN A 159 -2.43 -1.96 12.21
CA ASN A 159 -2.82 -2.35 13.56
C ASN A 159 -3.12 -1.15 14.49
N SER A 160 -3.18 0.07 13.97
CA SER A 160 -3.43 1.30 14.72
C SER A 160 -4.85 1.82 14.49
N ASP A 161 -5.39 2.50 15.51
CA ASP A 161 -6.58 3.35 15.38
C ASP A 161 -6.21 4.80 15.01
N PHE A 162 -4.94 5.09 14.83
CA PHE A 162 -4.34 6.42 14.60
C PHE A 162 -4.49 7.41 15.75
N VAL A 163 -5.38 7.18 16.70
CA VAL A 163 -5.62 8.05 17.86
C VAL A 163 -4.64 7.72 18.98
N SER A 164 -4.41 6.42 19.21
CA SER A 164 -3.51 5.92 20.26
C SER A 164 -2.01 6.15 19.96
N VAL A 165 -1.68 6.69 18.79
CA VAL A 165 -0.34 7.19 18.47
C VAL A 165 0.05 8.36 19.39
N PHE A 166 -0.94 9.11 19.86
CA PHE A 166 -0.75 10.25 20.77
C PHE A 166 -1.13 9.86 22.20
N PRO A 167 -0.40 10.39 23.23
CA PRO A 167 -0.78 10.22 24.63
C PRO A 167 -2.22 10.69 24.85
N ASP A 168 -2.93 10.08 25.81
CA ASP A 168 -4.29 10.46 26.13
C ASP A 168 -4.30 11.46 27.30
N PRO A 169 -4.62 12.75 27.06
CA PRO A 169 -4.66 13.75 28.14
C PRO A 169 -5.78 13.51 29.16
N ASP A 170 -6.74 12.64 28.85
CA ASP A 170 -7.87 12.33 29.76
C ASP A 170 -7.67 10.99 30.49
N ALA A 171 -6.53 10.31 30.24
CA ALA A 171 -6.19 9.11 30.99
C ALA A 171 -5.85 9.45 32.46
N PRO A 172 -6.27 8.59 33.42
CA PRO A 172 -6.03 8.85 34.85
C PRO A 172 -4.55 8.99 35.24
N ASP A 173 -3.66 8.36 34.47
CA ASP A 173 -2.20 8.32 34.68
C ASP A 173 -1.43 9.30 33.75
N PHE A 174 -2.13 10.19 33.05
CA PHE A 174 -1.51 11.15 32.17
C PHE A 174 -0.67 12.18 32.95
N ASP A 175 0.61 12.26 32.61
CA ASP A 175 1.52 13.27 33.14
C ASP A 175 1.75 14.37 32.08
N PRO A 176 1.28 15.61 32.32
CA PRO A 176 1.53 16.73 31.41
C PRO A 176 3.04 17.02 31.16
N ALA A 177 3.92 16.66 32.10
CA ALA A 177 5.37 16.81 31.90
C ALA A 177 5.88 15.88 30.79
N SER A 178 5.22 14.74 30.55
CA SER A 178 5.57 13.79 29.49
C SER A 178 5.46 14.35 28.08
N ILE A 179 4.72 15.43 27.88
CA ILE A 179 4.53 16.08 26.57
C ILE A 179 5.19 17.45 26.48
N ALA A 180 5.78 17.98 27.57
CA ALA A 180 6.40 19.31 27.57
C ALA A 180 7.46 19.44 26.45
N PRO A 181 7.59 20.58 25.80
CA PRO A 181 6.87 21.86 26.00
C PRO A 181 5.54 21.99 25.24
N LEU A 182 4.97 20.88 24.71
CA LEU A 182 3.72 20.92 23.94
C LEU A 182 2.53 21.22 24.89
N PRO A 183 1.58 22.09 24.46
CA PRO A 183 0.34 22.30 25.21
C PRO A 183 -0.53 21.06 25.19
N VAL A 184 -1.17 20.74 26.32
CA VAL A 184 -2.15 19.64 26.43
C VAL A 184 -3.25 19.76 25.37
N GLU A 185 -3.73 20.98 25.13
CA GLU A 185 -4.79 21.26 24.15
C GLU A 185 -4.37 20.92 22.71
N ALA A 186 -3.09 21.05 22.38
CA ALA A 186 -2.59 20.62 21.07
C ALA A 186 -2.69 19.09 20.91
N ILE A 187 -2.41 18.33 21.95
CA ILE A 187 -2.54 16.88 21.94
C ILE A 187 -4.02 16.46 21.83
N ARG A 188 -4.93 17.14 22.56
CA ARG A 188 -6.39 16.91 22.42
C ARG A 188 -6.86 17.15 20.99
N ALA A 189 -6.44 18.28 20.40
CA ALA A 189 -6.82 18.67 19.04
C ALA A 189 -6.34 17.66 17.99
N VAL A 190 -5.09 17.17 18.10
CA VAL A 190 -4.58 16.18 17.14
C VAL A 190 -5.25 14.81 17.30
N ARG A 191 -5.55 14.37 18.52
CA ARG A 191 -6.32 13.14 18.77
C ARG A 191 -7.73 13.21 18.16
N GLU A 192 -8.42 14.34 18.37
CA GLU A 192 -9.75 14.57 17.77
C GLU A 192 -9.68 14.61 16.25
N GLY A 193 -8.67 15.29 15.68
CA GLY A 193 -8.41 15.29 14.24
C GLY A 193 -8.15 13.90 13.68
N ALA A 194 -7.31 13.12 14.35
CA ALA A 194 -7.00 11.74 13.97
C ALA A 194 -8.24 10.84 14.01
N ARG A 195 -9.07 10.96 15.06
CA ARG A 195 -10.33 10.23 15.19
C ARG A 195 -11.29 10.54 14.05
N ARG A 196 -11.40 11.81 13.68
CA ARG A 196 -12.33 12.28 12.64
C ARG A 196 -11.88 11.91 11.21
N ILE A 197 -10.57 11.78 10.96
CA ILE A 197 -10.03 11.64 9.60
C ILE A 197 -9.48 10.23 9.34
N PHE A 198 -8.72 9.67 10.30
CA PHE A 198 -7.90 8.48 10.07
C PHE A 198 -8.42 7.23 10.77
N HIS A 199 -9.28 7.36 11.78
CA HIS A 199 -9.81 6.20 12.50
C HIS A 199 -10.43 5.18 11.52
N PRO A 200 -10.25 3.85 11.73
CA PRO A 200 -10.82 2.82 10.86
C PRO A 200 -12.33 2.91 10.64
N ASP A 201 -13.07 3.49 11.58
CA ASP A 201 -14.52 3.73 11.47
C ASP A 201 -14.90 4.93 10.60
N VAL A 202 -13.93 5.69 10.10
CA VAL A 202 -14.22 6.75 9.14
C VAL A 202 -14.41 6.14 7.76
N GLY A 203 -15.61 6.26 7.23
CA GLY A 203 -15.96 5.79 5.89
C GLY A 203 -15.26 6.57 4.78
N ASN A 204 -15.26 6.02 3.59
CA ASN A 204 -14.61 6.63 2.43
C ASN A 204 -15.41 6.43 1.13
N LYS A 205 -15.04 7.18 0.10
CA LYS A 205 -15.74 7.15 -1.20
C LYS A 205 -15.63 5.83 -1.94
N GLU A 206 -14.56 5.07 -1.72
CA GLU A 206 -14.39 3.74 -2.34
C GLU A 206 -15.35 2.72 -1.74
N GLY A 207 -15.83 2.92 -0.49
CA GLY A 207 -16.58 1.92 0.27
C GLY A 207 -15.69 0.88 0.93
N LEU A 208 -14.37 1.04 0.87
CA LEU A 208 -13.40 0.11 1.45
C LEU A 208 -13.35 0.27 2.97
N SER A 209 -13.97 -0.64 3.70
CA SER A 209 -13.91 -0.69 5.15
C SER A 209 -12.52 -1.09 5.65
N ARG A 210 -11.99 -0.33 6.61
CA ARG A 210 -10.72 -0.62 7.27
C ARG A 210 -10.91 -1.22 8.67
N ARG A 211 -12.16 -1.49 9.07
CA ARG A 211 -12.52 -1.94 10.42
C ARG A 211 -11.88 -3.25 10.82
N ASN A 212 -11.79 -4.20 9.88
CA ASN A 212 -11.17 -5.50 10.10
C ASN A 212 -9.64 -5.52 9.88
N LEU A 213 -9.02 -4.39 9.52
CA LEU A 213 -7.60 -4.37 9.17
C LEU A 213 -6.70 -4.76 10.34
N ARG A 214 -7.08 -4.37 11.58
CA ARG A 214 -6.35 -4.76 12.80
C ARG A 214 -6.43 -6.25 13.13
N GLU A 215 -7.48 -6.92 12.67
CA GLU A 215 -7.66 -8.37 12.82
C GLU A 215 -6.85 -9.12 11.76
N LEU A 216 -6.85 -8.63 10.51
CA LEU A 216 -6.11 -9.21 9.40
C LEU A 216 -4.59 -9.02 9.56
N LEU A 217 -4.16 -7.89 10.11
CA LEU A 217 -2.76 -7.50 10.29
C LEU A 217 -2.51 -6.98 11.71
N PRO A 218 -2.60 -7.84 12.74
CA PRO A 218 -2.50 -7.42 14.14
C PRO A 218 -1.09 -6.95 14.54
N ALA A 219 -0.07 -7.36 13.79
CA ALA A 219 1.32 -6.99 14.02
C ALA A 219 2.01 -6.56 12.71
N SER A 220 3.00 -5.68 12.82
CA SER A 220 3.78 -5.26 11.66
C SER A 220 4.83 -6.29 11.23
N ASP A 221 5.29 -7.15 12.14
CA ASP A 221 6.43 -8.07 12.01
C ASP A 221 6.04 -9.54 11.79
N SER A 222 4.76 -9.81 11.58
CA SER A 222 4.25 -11.17 11.42
C SER A 222 2.96 -11.23 10.59
N PRO A 223 2.61 -12.42 10.07
CA PRO A 223 3.42 -13.65 10.04
C PRO A 223 4.58 -13.54 9.03
N LEU A 224 5.55 -14.46 9.11
CA LEU A 224 6.52 -14.67 8.04
C LEU A 224 5.78 -15.08 6.76
N LEU A 225 6.04 -14.38 5.67
CA LEU A 225 5.43 -14.63 4.38
C LEU A 225 6.17 -15.77 3.66
N LYS A 226 5.48 -16.43 2.74
CA LYS A 226 6.03 -17.50 1.90
C LYS A 226 6.08 -17.03 0.45
N GLY A 227 7.26 -16.99 -0.12
CA GLY A 227 7.50 -16.72 -1.54
C GLY A 227 7.56 -18.01 -2.37
N PRO A 228 7.75 -17.89 -3.71
CA PRO A 228 7.61 -19.03 -4.63
C PRO A 228 8.74 -20.06 -4.57
N GLU A 229 9.92 -19.72 -4.06
CA GLU A 229 11.12 -20.58 -4.14
C GLU A 229 11.50 -21.22 -2.78
N GLY A 230 10.53 -21.37 -1.87
CA GLY A 230 10.72 -22.02 -0.57
C GLY A 230 11.29 -21.10 0.53
N HIS A 231 11.52 -19.83 0.20
CA HIS A 231 11.86 -18.75 1.13
C HIS A 231 10.76 -17.66 1.10
N GLY A 232 10.87 -16.65 1.95
CA GLY A 232 9.98 -15.49 1.91
C GLY A 232 10.18 -14.61 0.65
N PRO A 233 9.27 -13.71 0.35
CA PRO A 233 9.46 -12.75 -0.74
C PRO A 233 10.62 -11.80 -0.43
N TYR A 234 11.25 -11.23 -1.47
CA TYR A 234 12.11 -10.07 -1.30
C TYR A 234 11.27 -8.87 -0.84
N VAL A 235 11.59 -8.27 0.28
CA VAL A 235 10.83 -7.14 0.86
C VAL A 235 11.71 -5.91 0.92
N THR A 236 11.27 -4.81 0.31
CA THR A 236 11.85 -3.49 0.50
C THR A 236 10.83 -2.58 1.18
N VAL A 237 11.19 -2.05 2.35
CA VAL A 237 10.35 -1.15 3.15
C VAL A 237 10.89 0.26 3.06
N VAL A 238 10.03 1.20 2.69
CA VAL A 238 10.37 2.62 2.55
C VAL A 238 9.37 3.45 3.35
N GLY A 239 9.87 4.31 4.22
CA GLY A 239 9.09 5.34 4.92
C GLY A 239 9.31 6.72 4.31
N HIS A 240 8.46 7.67 4.72
CA HIS A 240 8.56 9.08 4.38
C HIS A 240 9.81 9.74 4.97
N ASP A 241 10.23 10.88 4.39
CA ASP A 241 11.16 11.82 5.01
C ASP A 241 10.48 12.52 6.19
N PHE A 242 11.09 12.49 7.37
CA PHE A 242 10.46 12.97 8.60
C PHE A 242 10.13 14.46 8.57
N ASP A 243 11.04 15.27 8.04
CA ASP A 243 10.85 16.72 8.00
C ASP A 243 9.78 17.09 6.96
N THR A 244 9.85 16.48 5.77
CA THR A 244 8.87 16.69 4.70
C THR A 244 7.47 16.28 5.15
N PHE A 245 7.34 15.10 5.76
CA PHE A 245 6.04 14.60 6.25
C PHE A 245 5.49 15.49 7.38
N ALA A 246 6.36 15.97 8.30
CA ALA A 246 5.94 16.87 9.36
C ALA A 246 5.47 18.23 8.79
N GLU A 247 6.09 18.70 7.70
CA GLU A 247 5.67 19.93 6.98
C GLU A 247 4.31 19.77 6.30
N GLU A 248 4.08 18.62 5.65
CA GLU A 248 2.80 18.30 5.02
C GLU A 248 1.70 18.13 6.06
N SER A 249 1.97 17.40 7.14
CA SER A 249 1.05 17.20 8.25
C SER A 249 0.61 18.52 8.88
N ALA A 250 1.53 19.48 9.00
CA ALA A 250 1.22 20.79 9.57
C ALA A 250 0.18 21.59 8.75
N LYS A 251 0.07 21.32 7.44
CA LYS A 251 -0.97 21.92 6.58
C LYS A 251 -2.36 21.32 6.84
N MET A 252 -2.42 20.13 7.44
CA MET A 252 -3.66 19.41 7.77
C MET A 252 -4.08 19.56 9.23
N GLY A 253 -3.25 20.20 10.07
CA GLY A 253 -3.58 20.50 11.47
C GLY A 253 -2.53 20.13 12.51
N PRO A 254 -1.91 18.93 12.52
CA PRO A 254 -0.92 18.58 13.53
C PRO A 254 0.33 19.46 13.45
N PRO A 255 0.72 20.17 14.52
CA PRO A 255 1.97 20.95 14.51
C PRO A 255 3.19 20.05 14.26
N LYS A 256 4.20 20.55 13.52
CA LYS A 256 5.45 19.81 13.26
C LYS A 256 6.07 19.13 14.50
N PRO A 257 6.18 19.82 15.67
CA PRO A 257 6.76 19.20 16.86
C PRO A 257 5.96 17.99 17.35
N VAL A 258 4.63 17.97 17.14
CA VAL A 258 3.77 16.82 17.50
C VAL A 258 4.01 15.66 16.54
N THR A 259 4.06 15.92 15.24
CA THR A 259 4.37 14.90 14.23
C THR A 259 5.74 14.28 14.47
N ASN A 260 6.77 15.10 14.66
CA ASN A 260 8.14 14.62 14.89
C ASN A 260 8.29 13.84 16.20
N ARG A 261 7.53 14.19 17.22
CA ARG A 261 7.64 13.52 18.52
C ARG A 261 6.86 12.21 18.60
N PHE A 262 5.70 12.12 17.99
CA PHE A 262 4.79 11.00 18.17
C PHE A 262 4.57 10.19 16.88
N VAL A 263 4.33 10.85 15.76
CA VAL A 263 3.92 10.16 14.53
C VAL A 263 5.11 9.51 13.83
N ASN A 264 6.17 10.29 13.55
CA ASN A 264 7.34 9.79 12.84
C ASN A 264 8.02 8.60 13.55
N PRO A 265 8.29 8.63 14.87
CA PRO A 265 8.89 7.49 15.56
C PRO A 265 7.97 6.26 15.61
N TYR A 266 6.66 6.48 15.80
CA TYR A 266 5.68 5.39 15.80
C TYR A 266 5.61 4.70 14.43
N TRP A 267 5.56 5.50 13.36
CA TRP A 267 5.51 4.99 11.99
C TRP A 267 6.81 4.28 11.60
N HIS A 268 7.96 4.87 11.97
CA HIS A 268 9.25 4.24 11.73
C HIS A 268 9.36 2.88 12.41
N LYS A 269 8.94 2.78 13.67
CA LYS A 269 8.89 1.51 14.40
C LYS A 269 7.96 0.48 13.73
N TYR A 270 6.84 0.93 13.17
CA TYR A 270 5.96 0.06 12.39
C TYR A 270 6.69 -0.46 11.13
N ASN A 271 7.40 0.41 10.42
CA ASN A 271 8.20 0.04 9.25
C ASN A 271 9.36 -0.90 9.60
N GLU A 272 10.01 -0.75 10.77
CA GLU A 272 11.00 -1.72 11.27
C GLU A 272 10.38 -3.12 11.47
N GLY A 273 9.12 -3.17 11.91
CA GLY A 273 8.39 -4.44 11.97
C GLY A 273 8.20 -5.07 10.58
N LEU A 274 7.84 -4.26 9.58
CA LEU A 274 7.62 -4.75 8.22
C LEU A 274 8.85 -5.40 7.59
N THR A 275 10.07 -5.05 8.01
CA THR A 275 11.28 -5.73 7.51
C THR A 275 11.43 -7.16 8.03
N LYS A 276 10.63 -7.58 9.01
CA LYS A 276 10.68 -8.90 9.65
C LYS A 276 9.63 -9.88 9.13
N ILE A 277 8.83 -9.48 8.13
CA ILE A 277 7.82 -10.38 7.51
C ILE A 277 8.44 -11.34 6.48
N THR A 278 9.74 -11.29 6.30
CA THR A 278 10.57 -12.21 5.51
C THR A 278 11.87 -12.47 6.27
N GLU A 279 12.68 -13.40 5.79
CA GLU A 279 14.02 -13.63 6.35
C GLU A 279 14.94 -12.42 6.14
N ALA A 280 15.89 -12.21 7.03
CA ALA A 280 16.73 -11.01 7.05
C ALA A 280 17.52 -10.78 5.74
N GLU A 281 17.94 -11.84 5.07
CA GLU A 281 18.67 -11.81 3.79
C GLU A 281 17.80 -11.38 2.60
N TYR A 282 16.47 -11.49 2.70
CA TYR A 282 15.50 -11.06 1.70
C TYR A 282 14.86 -9.71 2.04
N SER A 283 15.30 -9.09 3.13
CA SER A 283 14.74 -7.83 3.63
C SER A 283 15.68 -6.65 3.38
N LYS A 284 15.12 -5.49 3.00
CA LYS A 284 15.82 -4.21 2.88
C LYS A 284 15.01 -3.10 3.55
N GLY A 285 15.66 -2.30 4.38
CA GLY A 285 15.06 -1.13 5.02
C GLY A 285 14.94 -1.23 6.55
N PRO A 286 14.10 -0.41 7.20
CA PRO A 286 13.32 0.65 6.54
C PRO A 286 14.20 1.78 6.01
N LEU A 287 14.01 2.12 4.74
CA LEU A 287 14.63 3.29 4.11
C LEU A 287 13.75 4.53 4.35
N GLN A 288 14.35 5.72 4.26
CA GLN A 288 13.61 6.97 4.16
C GLN A 288 13.75 7.53 2.75
N ALA A 289 12.62 7.81 2.09
CA ALA A 289 12.61 8.43 0.76
C ALA A 289 12.94 9.92 0.89
N PRO A 290 14.08 10.41 0.36
CA PRO A 290 14.47 11.80 0.52
C PRO A 290 13.44 12.77 -0.06
N ASN A 291 13.08 13.81 0.68
CA ASN A 291 12.15 14.86 0.28
C ASN A 291 10.74 14.36 -0.09
N ALA A 292 10.33 13.20 0.39
CA ALA A 292 9.02 12.63 0.12
C ALA A 292 8.15 12.58 1.38
N GLY A 293 6.91 13.02 1.27
CA GLY A 293 5.88 12.83 2.27
C GLY A 293 5.23 11.43 2.15
N HIS A 294 3.95 11.35 2.49
CA HIS A 294 3.20 10.08 2.46
C HIS A 294 3.07 9.46 1.06
N PHE A 295 3.10 10.25 0.02
CA PHE A 295 2.89 9.78 -1.36
C PHE A 295 4.21 9.69 -2.13
N ILE A 296 5.10 8.80 -1.65
CA ILE A 296 6.49 8.68 -2.12
C ILE A 296 6.58 8.55 -3.65
N GLN A 297 5.69 7.77 -4.29
CA GLN A 297 5.65 7.56 -5.74
C GLN A 297 5.32 8.84 -6.53
N LYS A 298 4.70 9.82 -5.89
CA LYS A 298 4.40 11.14 -6.44
C LYS A 298 5.52 12.13 -6.18
N ASP A 299 6.04 12.13 -4.94
CA ASP A 299 6.97 13.14 -4.47
C ASP A 299 8.41 12.85 -4.93
N ASN A 300 8.80 11.57 -4.96
CA ASN A 300 10.12 11.13 -5.42
C ASN A 300 10.01 9.82 -6.25
N PRO A 301 9.44 9.88 -7.46
CA PRO A 301 9.31 8.69 -8.33
C PRO A 301 10.67 8.08 -8.72
N GLU A 302 11.72 8.87 -8.83
CA GLU A 302 13.07 8.40 -9.14
C GLU A 302 13.60 7.44 -8.08
N PHE A 303 13.44 7.78 -6.80
CA PHE A 303 13.81 6.90 -5.70
C PHE A 303 13.03 5.57 -5.75
N VAL A 304 11.72 5.63 -6.02
CA VAL A 304 10.90 4.42 -6.17
C VAL A 304 11.37 3.56 -7.33
N VAL A 305 11.76 4.17 -8.46
CA VAL A 305 12.31 3.47 -9.62
C VAL A 305 13.61 2.75 -9.28
N GLN A 306 14.52 3.39 -8.55
CA GLN A 306 15.79 2.78 -8.13
C GLN A 306 15.55 1.56 -7.25
N GLU A 307 14.70 1.69 -6.23
CA GLU A 307 14.39 0.60 -5.30
C GLU A 307 13.64 -0.55 -5.99
N LEU A 308 12.69 -0.24 -6.87
CA LEU A 308 11.98 -1.26 -7.64
C LEU A 308 12.90 -1.96 -8.65
N ASN A 309 13.81 -1.23 -9.29
CA ASN A 309 14.79 -1.82 -10.20
C ASN A 309 15.75 -2.78 -9.47
N GLU A 310 16.21 -2.43 -8.28
CA GLU A 310 17.03 -3.32 -7.45
C GLU A 310 16.25 -4.59 -7.05
N LEU A 311 15.01 -4.42 -6.59
CA LEU A 311 14.13 -5.56 -6.24
C LEU A 311 13.92 -6.48 -7.44
N LEU A 312 13.66 -5.93 -8.63
CA LEU A 312 13.50 -6.70 -9.86
C LEU A 312 14.78 -7.43 -10.28
N GLY A 313 15.95 -6.91 -9.95
CA GLY A 313 17.23 -7.61 -10.17
C GLY A 313 17.39 -8.89 -9.35
N LYS A 314 16.59 -9.06 -8.29
CA LYS A 314 16.57 -10.28 -7.46
C LYS A 314 15.49 -11.28 -7.89
N VAL A 315 14.47 -10.82 -8.61
CA VAL A 315 13.30 -11.64 -9.02
C VAL A 315 13.43 -12.16 -10.46
N LEU A 316 14.01 -11.36 -11.36
CA LEU A 316 14.20 -11.68 -12.80
C LEU A 316 15.44 -12.50 -13.03
#